data_b446fbb7e6bd6c8a22ab7e98096aa8b6
#
_entry.id   b446fbb7e6bd6c8a22ab7e98096aa8b6
#
_cell.length_a   1.000
_cell.length_b   1.000
_cell.length_c   1.000
_cell.angle_alpha   90.00
_cell.angle_beta   90.00
_cell.angle_gamma   90.00
#
_symmetry.space_group_name_H-M   'P 1'
#
loop_
_entity.id
_entity.type
_entity.pdbx_description
1 polymer ?
#
loop_
_entity_poly.entity_id
_entity_poly.type
_entity_poly.pdbx_seq_one_letter_code
_entity_poly.pdbx_strand_id
1 'polypeptide(L)'
;METIQLIIDNKEVEVPRGTTILDAAKSVGIHIPTLCYMKLEDLHYENNPGACRICVVEIEGRRNLAPSCKMECTEGMVVRTHTPRVMNARRTVMELILSNHPAECLTCSSNGHCELQKIAHDLGIREIRYKGEMSTFTIDRSPSIVRNMNKCIMCRRCETMCNTIQTVGALTAVNRGFNAAVSTAFERDMAGSTCSYCGQCVSVCPVNALSGRNTQQPVLDALADPTKIVIAQPAPAVRTALGRDFGYEPGTLVTGKMVSALRQLGFDYVFDTDFAADLTIMEEGTELLHRLGSYLNGDKEVKIPLMTSCCPGWVSFVEQHFPELRDHLSTAKSPQQMFGAIAKSYFAEKLGVDRKDLVVVSIMPCLAKKYEASRPEFSVEGNPDVDYSI
;
A
#
# COMPACT_ATOMS: atom_id res chain seq x y z
N MET A 1 27.23 23.38 -8.60
CA MET A 1 26.38 23.73 -7.44
C MET A 1 27.31 24.09 -6.30
N GLU A 2 26.97 25.10 -5.52
CA GLU A 2 27.77 25.47 -4.34
C GLU A 2 27.69 24.32 -3.32
N THR A 3 28.86 23.79 -2.92
CA THR A 3 28.97 22.75 -1.88
C THR A 3 29.29 23.40 -0.54
N ILE A 4 28.92 22.74 0.53
CA ILE A 4 29.21 23.15 1.91
C ILE A 4 29.89 22.00 2.64
N GLN A 5 30.77 22.34 3.57
CA GLN A 5 31.47 21.38 4.41
C GLN A 5 30.96 21.43 5.85
N LEU A 6 30.76 20.25 6.44
CA LEU A 6 30.32 20.10 7.82
C LEU A 6 30.92 18.84 8.45
N ILE A 7 30.76 18.71 9.75
CA ILE A 7 31.22 17.52 10.49
C ILE A 7 30.02 16.82 11.10
N ILE A 8 29.87 15.51 10.84
CA ILE A 8 28.85 14.67 11.46
C ILE A 8 29.52 13.49 12.18
N ASP A 9 29.37 13.41 13.49
CA ASP A 9 30.01 12.39 14.36
C ASP A 9 31.50 12.18 14.04
N ASN A 10 32.24 13.29 13.95
CA ASN A 10 33.66 13.37 13.63
C ASN A 10 34.05 12.97 12.19
N LYS A 11 33.09 12.80 11.28
CA LYS A 11 33.36 12.63 9.85
C LYS A 11 33.18 13.97 9.13
N GLU A 12 34.13 14.32 8.30
CA GLU A 12 33.99 15.44 7.35
C GLU A 12 33.03 15.03 6.23
N VAL A 13 32.10 15.89 5.93
CA VAL A 13 31.04 15.65 4.94
C VAL A 13 30.90 16.85 4.04
N GLU A 14 30.97 16.63 2.74
CA GLU A 14 30.73 17.67 1.73
C GLU A 14 29.44 17.36 1.00
N VAL A 15 28.49 18.31 0.97
CA VAL A 15 27.19 18.15 0.34
C VAL A 15 26.78 19.43 -0.41
N PRO A 16 25.90 19.32 -1.41
CA PRO A 16 25.28 20.48 -2.05
C PRO A 16 24.53 21.35 -1.03
N ARG A 17 24.53 22.66 -1.24
CA ARG A 17 23.74 23.59 -0.43
C ARG A 17 22.26 23.25 -0.50
N GLY A 18 21.56 23.31 0.62
CA GLY A 18 20.13 22.91 0.75
C GLY A 18 19.94 21.42 1.15
N THR A 19 21.02 20.63 1.24
CA THR A 19 20.96 19.26 1.75
C THR A 19 20.57 19.25 3.23
N THR A 20 19.63 18.35 3.62
CA THR A 20 19.25 18.16 5.03
C THR A 20 20.35 17.44 5.82
N ILE A 21 20.41 17.65 7.13
CA ILE A 21 21.33 16.89 8.00
C ILE A 21 21.06 15.37 7.88
N LEU A 22 19.81 14.97 7.71
CA LEU A 22 19.42 13.56 7.54
C LEU A 22 20.05 12.95 6.29
N ASP A 23 19.96 13.63 5.14
CA ASP A 23 20.53 13.16 3.88
C ASP A 23 22.05 13.21 3.89
N ALA A 24 22.64 14.25 4.49
CA ALA A 24 24.09 14.36 4.68
C ALA A 24 24.62 13.21 5.56
N ALA A 25 23.94 12.85 6.64
CA ALA A 25 24.30 11.72 7.47
C ALA A 25 24.20 10.38 6.71
N LYS A 26 23.13 10.21 5.90
CA LYS A 26 22.92 9.02 5.06
C LYS A 26 24.05 8.84 4.04
N SER A 27 24.56 9.93 3.43
CA SER A 27 25.62 9.87 2.42
C SER A 27 26.95 9.32 2.95
N VAL A 28 27.21 9.46 4.25
CA VAL A 28 28.41 8.93 4.92
C VAL A 28 28.14 7.68 5.78
N GLY A 29 26.98 7.05 5.59
CA GLY A 29 26.63 5.81 6.26
C GLY A 29 26.21 5.96 7.73
N ILE A 30 25.84 7.16 8.18
CA ILE A 30 25.32 7.41 9.52
C ILE A 30 23.81 7.30 9.50
N HIS A 31 23.25 6.33 10.23
CA HIS A 31 21.82 6.11 10.31
C HIS A 31 21.16 6.97 11.40
N ILE A 32 20.21 7.81 11.02
CA ILE A 32 19.35 8.57 11.94
C ILE A 32 17.92 8.03 11.79
N PRO A 33 17.27 7.52 12.86
CA PRO A 33 15.94 6.95 12.78
C PRO A 33 14.89 8.00 12.45
N THR A 34 13.86 7.60 11.67
CA THR A 34 12.72 8.45 11.30
C THR A 34 11.42 7.67 11.34
N LEU A 35 10.28 8.32 11.58
CA LEU A 35 8.95 7.72 11.51
C LEU A 35 8.00 8.49 10.58
N CYS A 36 8.09 9.82 10.55
CA CYS A 36 7.20 10.63 9.70
C CYS A 36 7.83 11.03 8.37
N TYR A 37 9.14 10.97 8.26
CA TYR A 37 9.87 11.27 7.03
C TYR A 37 9.68 10.15 6.00
N MET A 38 9.46 10.52 4.76
CA MET A 38 9.35 9.62 3.62
C MET A 38 9.94 10.30 2.39
N LYS A 39 10.85 9.62 1.70
CA LYS A 39 11.42 10.06 0.44
C LYS A 39 11.06 9.07 -0.66
N LEU A 40 10.49 9.58 -1.73
CA LEU A 40 10.14 8.84 -2.93
C LEU A 40 11.12 9.28 -4.03
N GLU A 41 12.25 8.59 -4.11
CA GLU A 41 13.37 9.00 -4.97
C GLU A 41 12.97 9.04 -6.45
N ASP A 42 12.23 8.03 -6.93
CA ASP A 42 11.77 7.94 -8.32
C ASP A 42 10.79 9.05 -8.71
N LEU A 43 10.08 9.62 -7.75
CA LEU A 43 9.14 10.73 -7.97
C LEU A 43 9.74 12.10 -7.62
N HIS A 44 11.00 12.14 -7.23
CA HIS A 44 11.67 13.34 -6.71
C HIS A 44 10.86 14.08 -5.64
N TYR A 45 10.15 13.30 -4.81
CA TYR A 45 9.23 13.83 -3.80
C TYR A 45 9.68 13.46 -2.38
N GLU A 46 9.63 14.44 -1.50
CA GLU A 46 9.94 14.26 -0.08
C GLU A 46 8.76 14.70 0.79
N ASN A 47 8.27 13.79 1.63
CA ASN A 47 7.34 14.12 2.71
C ASN A 47 8.08 14.33 4.01
N ASN A 48 8.07 15.55 4.51
CA ASN A 48 8.81 15.92 5.70
C ASN A 48 7.97 16.78 6.65
N PRO A 49 6.95 16.21 7.33
CA PRO A 49 6.10 16.95 8.24
C PRO A 49 6.83 17.41 9.51
N GLY A 50 7.98 16.77 9.87
CA GLY A 50 8.75 17.07 11.07
C GLY A 50 7.97 16.78 12.38
N ALA A 51 6.94 15.93 12.33
CA ALA A 51 6.01 15.71 13.43
C ALA A 51 6.55 14.77 14.54
N CYS A 52 7.20 13.68 14.17
CA CYS A 52 7.54 12.61 15.14
C CYS A 52 8.71 12.93 16.06
N ARG A 53 9.63 13.81 15.69
CA ARG A 53 10.83 14.20 16.47
C ARG A 53 11.81 13.07 16.81
N ILE A 54 11.70 11.90 16.22
CA ILE A 54 12.64 10.78 16.42
C ILE A 54 14.01 11.09 15.83
N CYS A 55 14.07 11.89 14.76
CA CYS A 55 15.29 12.24 14.04
C CYS A 55 16.13 13.35 14.70
N VAL A 56 15.87 13.72 15.96
CA VAL A 56 16.61 14.84 16.60
C VAL A 56 18.10 14.55 16.70
N VAL A 57 18.90 15.61 16.51
CA VAL A 57 20.36 15.63 16.62
C VAL A 57 20.81 16.85 17.43
N GLU A 58 22.02 16.79 17.92
CA GLU A 58 22.67 17.90 18.59
C GLU A 58 23.56 18.66 17.61
N ILE A 59 23.45 19.98 17.58
CA ILE A 59 24.29 20.86 16.78
C ILE A 59 25.11 21.72 17.74
N GLU A 60 26.42 21.73 17.59
CA GLU A 60 27.32 22.49 18.43
C GLU A 60 26.96 23.99 18.41
N GLY A 61 26.97 24.61 19.58
CA GLY A 61 26.54 26.00 19.75
C GLY A 61 25.03 26.23 19.83
N ARG A 62 24.18 25.19 19.58
CA ARG A 62 22.71 25.30 19.72
C ARG A 62 22.21 24.75 21.05
N ARG A 63 21.34 25.52 21.72
CA ARG A 63 20.73 25.09 22.97
C ARG A 63 19.74 23.91 22.77
N ASN A 64 18.98 23.93 21.69
CA ASN A 64 17.92 22.96 21.44
C ASN A 64 18.36 21.91 20.43
N LEU A 65 17.92 20.65 20.61
CA LEU A 65 18.06 19.61 19.60
C LEU A 65 17.28 19.98 18.34
N ALA A 66 17.84 19.66 17.17
CA ALA A 66 17.28 19.99 15.88
C ALA A 66 16.72 18.71 15.19
N PRO A 67 15.58 18.78 14.50
CA PRO A 67 15.08 17.68 13.67
C PRO A 67 15.91 17.58 12.39
N SER A 68 16.75 16.55 12.26
CA SER A 68 17.67 16.39 11.12
C SER A 68 16.97 16.34 9.76
N CYS A 69 15.74 15.83 9.71
CA CYS A 69 14.95 15.76 8.50
C CYS A 69 14.44 17.12 7.97
N LYS A 70 14.52 18.19 8.78
CA LYS A 70 14.07 19.56 8.41
C LYS A 70 15.21 20.54 8.33
N MET A 71 16.27 20.28 9.08
CA MET A 71 17.38 21.22 9.20
C MET A 71 18.34 21.05 8.03
N GLU A 72 18.50 22.10 7.25
CA GLU A 72 19.51 22.17 6.22
C GLU A 72 20.90 22.31 6.82
N CYS A 73 21.88 21.72 6.16
CA CYS A 73 23.29 21.87 6.50
C CYS A 73 23.78 23.32 6.24
N THR A 74 24.67 23.78 7.08
CA THR A 74 25.36 25.07 6.90
C THR A 74 26.87 24.89 7.00
N GLU A 75 27.63 25.80 6.39
CA GLU A 75 29.09 25.76 6.39
C GLU A 75 29.65 25.70 7.82
N GLY A 76 30.60 24.81 8.06
CA GLY A 76 31.27 24.62 9.35
C GLY A 76 30.36 24.01 10.46
N MET A 77 29.17 23.55 10.15
CA MET A 77 28.26 22.95 11.14
C MET A 77 28.90 21.68 11.74
N VAL A 78 28.80 21.52 13.09
CA VAL A 78 29.20 20.29 13.79
C VAL A 78 27.95 19.62 14.37
N VAL A 79 27.66 18.40 13.89
CA VAL A 79 26.49 17.64 14.26
C VAL A 79 26.90 16.38 15.03
N ARG A 80 26.19 16.08 16.11
CA ARG A 80 26.35 14.85 16.91
C ARG A 80 25.05 14.10 16.96
N THR A 81 25.07 12.83 16.52
CA THR A 81 23.84 12.04 16.34
C THR A 81 23.57 11.06 17.48
N HIS A 82 24.56 10.76 18.33
CA HIS A 82 24.47 9.71 19.36
C HIS A 82 24.92 10.17 20.77
N THR A 83 24.82 11.46 21.07
CA THR A 83 25.13 11.92 22.46
C THR A 83 24.11 11.38 23.46
N PRO A 84 24.47 11.26 24.76
CA PRO A 84 23.50 10.86 25.80
C PRO A 84 22.23 11.72 25.79
N ARG A 85 22.37 13.01 25.48
CA ARG A 85 21.27 13.96 25.37
C ARG A 85 20.33 13.61 24.22
N VAL A 86 20.88 13.32 23.02
CA VAL A 86 20.12 12.90 21.85
C VAL A 86 19.42 11.58 22.11
N MET A 87 20.12 10.58 22.67
CA MET A 87 19.55 9.27 22.95
C MET A 87 18.44 9.33 23.98
N ASN A 88 18.58 10.11 25.04
CA ASN A 88 17.53 10.32 26.04
C ASN A 88 16.30 11.02 25.45
N ALA A 89 16.49 12.02 24.59
CA ALA A 89 15.40 12.69 23.90
C ALA A 89 14.63 11.74 22.98
N ARG A 90 15.33 10.94 22.19
CA ARG A 90 14.71 9.93 21.32
C ARG A 90 13.94 8.87 22.11
N ARG A 91 14.50 8.38 23.22
CA ARG A 91 13.80 7.44 24.12
C ARG A 91 12.53 8.06 24.67
N THR A 92 12.61 9.27 25.20
CA THR A 92 11.43 9.98 25.72
C THR A 92 10.33 10.13 24.65
N VAL A 93 10.70 10.58 23.47
CA VAL A 93 9.74 10.74 22.35
C VAL A 93 9.14 9.39 21.96
N MET A 94 9.95 8.33 21.89
CA MET A 94 9.47 7.00 21.54
C MET A 94 8.52 6.44 22.61
N GLU A 95 8.85 6.58 23.88
CA GLU A 95 7.98 6.16 24.98
C GLU A 95 6.64 6.92 24.98
N LEU A 96 6.64 8.21 24.65
CA LEU A 96 5.41 9.00 24.50
C LEU A 96 4.56 8.50 23.32
N ILE A 97 5.17 8.11 22.20
CA ILE A 97 4.44 7.50 21.07
C ILE A 97 3.88 6.14 21.51
N LEU A 98 4.68 5.30 22.16
CA LEU A 98 4.28 3.97 22.62
C LEU A 98 3.21 4.04 23.70
N SER A 99 3.20 5.07 24.56
CA SER A 99 2.20 5.23 25.63
C SER A 99 0.77 5.43 25.08
N ASN A 100 0.65 5.81 23.81
CA ASN A 100 -0.63 5.97 23.10
C ASN A 100 -0.78 4.96 21.94
N HIS A 101 -0.04 3.85 21.99
CA HIS A 101 -0.10 2.81 20.96
C HIS A 101 -0.44 1.45 21.62
N PRO A 102 -1.34 0.62 21.01
CA PRO A 102 -1.71 -0.68 21.60
C PRO A 102 -0.49 -1.61 21.74
N ALA A 103 -0.36 -2.24 22.90
CA ALA A 103 0.72 -3.19 23.18
C ALA A 103 0.42 -4.61 22.65
N GLU A 104 -0.20 -4.73 21.48
CA GLU A 104 -0.67 -5.99 20.87
C GLU A 104 0.29 -6.50 19.77
N CYS A 105 1.59 -6.32 19.95
CA CYS A 105 2.57 -6.63 18.91
C CYS A 105 2.52 -8.08 18.44
N LEU A 106 2.32 -9.04 19.35
CA LEU A 106 2.34 -10.47 19.01
C LEU A 106 1.18 -10.91 18.11
N THR A 107 0.05 -10.21 18.17
CA THR A 107 -1.13 -10.47 17.32
C THR A 107 -1.25 -9.49 16.16
N CYS A 108 -0.33 -8.54 16.04
CA CYS A 108 -0.33 -7.55 14.97
C CYS A 108 0.25 -8.14 13.68
N SER A 109 -0.44 -7.93 12.55
CA SER A 109 0.03 -8.43 11.24
C SER A 109 1.36 -7.81 10.77
N SER A 110 1.80 -6.69 11.36
CA SER A 110 3.13 -6.10 11.10
C SER A 110 4.19 -6.52 12.12
N ASN A 111 3.93 -7.54 12.95
CA ASN A 111 4.95 -8.02 13.89
C ASN A 111 6.22 -8.47 13.16
N GLY A 112 7.38 -8.00 13.62
CA GLY A 112 8.67 -8.25 12.98
C GLY A 112 9.01 -7.33 11.79
N HIS A 113 8.04 -6.58 11.24
CA HIS A 113 8.22 -5.66 10.12
C HIS A 113 7.81 -4.21 10.43
N CYS A 114 7.42 -3.93 11.67
CA CYS A 114 6.95 -2.62 12.13
C CYS A 114 8.12 -1.67 12.38
N GLU A 115 8.13 -0.50 11.72
CA GLU A 115 9.17 0.53 11.93
C GLU A 115 9.20 1.03 13.39
N LEU A 116 8.03 1.19 14.02
CA LEU A 116 7.93 1.60 15.42
C LEU A 116 8.56 0.58 16.36
N GLN A 117 8.27 -0.72 16.16
CA GLN A 117 8.83 -1.82 16.94
C GLN A 117 10.36 -1.89 16.80
N LYS A 118 10.87 -1.75 15.56
CA LYS A 118 12.31 -1.74 15.28
C LYS A 118 13.01 -0.62 16.01
N ILE A 119 12.52 0.63 15.89
CA ILE A 119 13.15 1.79 16.53
C ILE A 119 13.07 1.68 18.08
N ALA A 120 11.96 1.18 18.63
CA ALA A 120 11.85 0.93 20.07
C ALA A 120 12.89 -0.08 20.59
N HIS A 121 13.10 -1.15 19.82
CA HIS A 121 14.13 -2.15 20.09
C HIS A 121 15.54 -1.54 20.02
N ASP A 122 15.85 -0.78 18.96
CA ASP A 122 17.17 -0.16 18.73
C ASP A 122 17.50 0.89 19.82
N LEU A 123 16.49 1.57 20.35
CA LEU A 123 16.63 2.51 21.47
C LEU A 123 16.69 1.81 22.84
N GLY A 124 16.55 0.48 22.88
CA GLY A 124 16.61 -0.30 24.12
C GLY A 124 15.44 -0.06 25.06
N ILE A 125 14.26 0.29 24.54
CA ILE A 125 13.07 0.50 25.37
C ILE A 125 12.54 -0.86 25.83
N ARG A 126 12.45 -1.05 27.14
CA ARG A 126 11.93 -2.27 27.80
C ARG A 126 10.72 -1.96 28.67
N GLU A 127 10.54 -0.70 29.03
CA GLU A 127 9.50 -0.19 29.89
C GLU A 127 9.02 1.15 29.38
N ILE A 128 7.74 1.43 29.49
CA ILE A 128 7.12 2.71 29.12
C ILE A 128 6.85 3.46 30.43
N ARG A 129 7.62 4.53 30.68
CA ARG A 129 7.53 5.33 31.91
C ARG A 129 6.34 6.28 31.93
N TYR A 130 5.76 6.57 30.76
CA TYR A 130 4.67 7.54 30.62
C TYR A 130 3.35 6.81 30.43
N LYS A 131 2.32 7.28 31.13
CA LYS A 131 0.96 6.81 30.93
C LYS A 131 0.27 7.71 29.92
N GLY A 132 -0.03 7.17 28.75
CA GLY A 132 -0.82 7.84 27.72
C GLY A 132 -2.32 7.70 27.96
N GLU A 133 -3.09 8.41 27.17
CA GLU A 133 -4.54 8.24 27.06
C GLU A 133 -4.84 7.55 25.72
N MET A 134 -5.25 6.27 25.81
CA MET A 134 -5.58 5.48 24.62
C MET A 134 -6.92 5.92 24.05
N SER A 135 -6.88 6.50 22.88
CA SER A 135 -8.11 6.79 22.13
C SER A 135 -8.71 5.50 21.56
N THR A 136 -10.02 5.44 21.48
CA THR A 136 -10.73 4.30 20.91
C THR A 136 -11.44 4.75 19.63
N PHE A 137 -11.05 4.15 18.52
CA PHE A 137 -11.64 4.37 17.20
C PHE A 137 -12.34 3.10 16.70
N THR A 138 -13.44 3.27 16.00
CA THR A 138 -14.07 2.15 15.28
C THR A 138 -13.13 1.65 14.19
N ILE A 139 -12.99 0.33 14.09
CA ILE A 139 -12.18 -0.28 13.03
C ILE A 139 -13.02 -0.36 11.76
N ASP A 140 -12.62 0.38 10.75
CA ASP A 140 -13.21 0.31 9.40
C ASP A 140 -12.66 -0.93 8.67
N ARG A 141 -13.58 -1.81 8.26
CA ARG A 141 -13.29 -3.05 7.52
C ARG A 141 -13.87 -2.97 6.11
N SER A 142 -13.49 -1.93 5.38
CA SER A 142 -13.86 -1.76 3.97
C SER A 142 -13.42 -2.96 3.10
N PRO A 143 -13.94 -3.12 1.89
CA PRO A 143 -13.74 -4.34 1.08
C PRO A 143 -12.29 -4.80 0.94
N SER A 144 -11.33 -3.88 0.81
CA SER A 144 -9.92 -4.21 0.57
C SER A 144 -8.94 -3.64 1.60
N ILE A 145 -9.29 -2.55 2.29
CA ILE A 145 -8.42 -1.85 3.24
C ILE A 145 -9.07 -1.89 4.63
N VAL A 146 -8.27 -2.27 5.62
CA VAL A 146 -8.63 -2.15 7.04
C VAL A 146 -7.97 -0.91 7.62
N ARG A 147 -8.76 -0.02 8.19
CA ARG A 147 -8.29 1.20 8.87
C ARG A 147 -8.53 1.07 10.37
N ASN A 148 -7.45 0.90 11.13
CA ASN A 148 -7.46 0.82 12.60
C ASN A 148 -6.67 1.99 13.19
N MET A 149 -7.36 3.09 13.47
CA MET A 149 -6.72 4.31 13.96
C MET A 149 -6.25 4.22 15.41
N ASN A 150 -6.63 3.19 16.16
CA ASN A 150 -6.03 2.90 17.47
C ASN A 150 -4.50 2.73 17.37
N LYS A 151 -4.00 2.32 16.20
CA LYS A 151 -2.57 2.14 15.91
C LYS A 151 -1.89 3.36 15.26
N CYS A 152 -2.64 4.44 14.99
CA CYS A 152 -2.11 5.60 14.29
C CYS A 152 -1.15 6.41 15.16
N ILE A 153 0.04 6.72 14.63
CA ILE A 153 1.06 7.57 15.27
C ILE A 153 1.13 8.98 14.68
N MET A 154 0.13 9.38 13.92
CA MET A 154 0.02 10.71 13.30
C MET A 154 1.25 11.11 12.45
N CYS A 155 1.88 10.16 11.78
CA CYS A 155 3.02 10.41 10.89
C CYS A 155 2.63 11.10 9.57
N ARG A 156 1.36 11.01 9.16
CA ARG A 156 0.75 11.63 7.98
C ARG A 156 1.32 11.18 6.63
N ARG A 157 2.11 10.11 6.58
CA ARG A 157 2.63 9.55 5.31
C ARG A 157 1.47 9.16 4.37
N CYS A 158 0.43 8.49 4.91
CA CYS A 158 -0.73 8.05 4.13
C CYS A 158 -1.56 9.22 3.58
N GLU A 159 -1.69 10.32 4.32
CA GLU A 159 -2.35 11.55 3.87
C GLU A 159 -1.60 12.15 2.68
N THR A 160 -0.28 12.24 2.76
CA THR A 160 0.56 12.73 1.65
C THR A 160 0.42 11.84 0.42
N MET A 161 0.49 10.52 0.59
CA MET A 161 0.28 9.60 -0.54
C MET A 161 -1.09 9.76 -1.18
N CYS A 162 -2.14 9.92 -0.36
CA CYS A 162 -3.50 10.03 -0.85
C CYS A 162 -3.77 11.37 -1.56
N ASN A 163 -3.28 12.47 -0.98
CA ASN A 163 -3.63 13.82 -1.44
C ASN A 163 -2.66 14.37 -2.48
N THR A 164 -1.36 14.15 -2.28
CA THR A 164 -0.33 14.80 -3.11
C THR A 164 0.11 13.88 -4.25
N ILE A 165 0.33 12.59 -3.97
CA ILE A 165 0.87 11.66 -4.98
C ILE A 165 -0.26 11.05 -5.81
N GLN A 166 -1.30 10.51 -5.17
CA GLN A 166 -2.41 9.86 -5.86
C GLN A 166 -3.55 10.81 -6.22
N THR A 167 -3.58 12.01 -5.67
CA THR A 167 -4.60 13.05 -5.88
C THR A 167 -6.05 12.60 -5.61
N VAL A 168 -6.23 11.52 -4.85
CA VAL A 168 -7.55 10.94 -4.51
C VAL A 168 -8.28 11.75 -3.43
N GLY A 169 -7.54 12.36 -2.50
CA GLY A 169 -8.11 13.26 -1.50
C GLY A 169 -9.01 12.60 -0.44
N ALA A 170 -8.90 11.29 -0.24
CA ALA A 170 -9.78 10.58 0.69
C ALA A 170 -9.35 10.68 2.17
N LEU A 171 -8.07 10.91 2.44
CA LEU A 171 -7.50 10.88 3.79
C LEU A 171 -6.98 12.26 4.21
N THR A 172 -7.32 12.67 5.43
CA THR A 172 -6.79 13.91 6.04
C THR A 172 -6.66 13.75 7.55
N ALA A 173 -5.83 14.59 8.17
CA ALA A 173 -5.77 14.66 9.63
C ALA A 173 -7.06 15.28 10.19
N VAL A 174 -7.67 14.58 11.14
CA VAL A 174 -8.90 15.00 11.82
C VAL A 174 -8.68 15.07 13.32
N ASN A 175 -9.53 15.83 14.01
CA ASN A 175 -9.51 16.02 15.46
C ASN A 175 -8.19 16.62 15.98
N ARG A 176 -8.00 16.60 17.31
CA ARG A 176 -6.81 17.12 17.98
C ARG A 176 -6.56 16.40 19.30
N GLY A 177 -5.36 16.60 19.86
CA GLY A 177 -4.94 15.93 21.10
C GLY A 177 -4.87 14.42 20.93
N PHE A 178 -5.26 13.66 21.93
CA PHE A 178 -5.25 12.20 21.88
C PHE A 178 -6.24 11.61 20.88
N ASN A 179 -7.28 12.34 20.51
CA ASN A 179 -8.25 11.92 19.49
C ASN A 179 -7.81 12.23 18.05
N ALA A 180 -6.62 12.79 17.86
CA ALA A 180 -6.11 13.07 16.52
C ALA A 180 -5.84 11.76 15.75
N ALA A 181 -6.35 11.68 14.53
CA ALA A 181 -6.13 10.54 13.63
C ALA A 181 -6.10 10.99 12.17
N VAL A 182 -5.61 10.15 11.28
CA VAL A 182 -5.81 10.34 9.85
C VAL A 182 -7.06 9.58 9.43
N SER A 183 -8.06 10.27 8.95
CA SER A 183 -9.37 9.71 8.63
C SER A 183 -9.91 10.26 7.32
N THR A 184 -11.03 9.71 6.89
CA THR A 184 -11.88 10.24 5.83
C THR A 184 -12.71 11.42 6.35
N ALA A 185 -13.31 12.19 5.45
CA ALA A 185 -14.21 13.28 5.82
C ALA A 185 -15.36 12.75 6.71
N PHE A 186 -15.63 13.47 7.81
CA PHE A 186 -16.65 13.10 8.82
C PHE A 186 -16.45 11.71 9.43
N GLU A 187 -15.21 11.19 9.42
CA GLU A 187 -14.85 9.88 9.97
C GLU A 187 -15.68 8.70 9.41
N ARG A 188 -16.20 8.84 8.18
CA ARG A 188 -16.90 7.78 7.47
C ARG A 188 -15.98 6.61 7.17
N ASP A 189 -16.56 5.46 6.90
CA ASP A 189 -15.80 4.32 6.36
C ASP A 189 -15.21 4.67 5.00
N MET A 190 -14.10 4.03 4.63
CA MET A 190 -13.45 4.28 3.34
C MET A 190 -14.38 3.95 2.17
N ALA A 191 -15.29 3.01 2.34
CA ALA A 191 -16.32 2.68 1.36
C ALA A 191 -17.32 3.83 1.11
N GLY A 192 -17.53 4.72 2.08
CA GLY A 192 -18.39 5.90 1.96
C GLY A 192 -17.63 7.19 1.62
N SER A 193 -16.37 7.09 1.17
CA SER A 193 -15.51 8.22 0.82
C SER A 193 -15.11 8.18 -0.66
N THR A 194 -14.29 9.14 -1.09
CA THR A 194 -13.71 9.19 -2.44
C THR A 194 -12.54 8.22 -2.65
N CYS A 195 -12.39 7.21 -1.80
CA CYS A 195 -11.28 6.26 -1.86
C CYS A 195 -11.34 5.39 -3.12
N SER A 196 -10.29 5.40 -3.92
CA SER A 196 -10.14 4.55 -5.11
C SER A 196 -9.57 3.15 -4.81
N TYR A 197 -9.33 2.83 -3.54
CA TYR A 197 -8.71 1.57 -3.08
C TYR A 197 -7.34 1.25 -3.68
N CYS A 198 -6.60 2.24 -4.16
CA CYS A 198 -5.27 2.06 -4.77
C CYS A 198 -4.22 1.42 -3.85
N GLY A 199 -4.42 1.43 -2.53
CA GLY A 199 -3.55 0.78 -1.54
C GLY A 199 -2.27 1.52 -1.18
N GLN A 200 -1.97 2.66 -1.79
CA GLN A 200 -0.71 3.38 -1.56
C GLN A 200 -0.56 3.92 -0.14
N CYS A 201 -1.67 4.20 0.54
CA CYS A 201 -1.66 4.56 1.95
C CYS A 201 -1.23 3.40 2.87
N VAL A 202 -1.52 2.17 2.47
CA VAL A 202 -1.10 0.95 3.19
C VAL A 202 0.40 0.75 3.05
N SER A 203 0.96 0.90 1.83
CA SER A 203 2.39 0.67 1.55
C SER A 203 3.32 1.59 2.34
N VAL A 204 2.86 2.78 2.74
CA VAL A 204 3.66 3.76 3.48
C VAL A 204 3.35 3.84 4.98
N CYS A 205 2.41 3.02 5.48
CA CYS A 205 2.04 3.02 6.89
C CYS A 205 3.09 2.30 7.74
N PRO A 206 3.80 2.99 8.66
CA PRO A 206 4.91 2.40 9.41
C PRO A 206 4.45 1.50 10.58
N VAL A 207 3.15 1.46 10.90
CA VAL A 207 2.62 0.87 12.15
C VAL A 207 1.37 0.02 12.00
N ASN A 208 0.98 -0.36 10.79
CA ASN A 208 -0.23 -1.15 10.55
C ASN A 208 -1.56 -0.48 10.99
N ALA A 209 -1.62 0.84 11.03
CA ALA A 209 -2.89 1.56 11.19
C ALA A 209 -3.77 1.43 9.93
N LEU A 210 -3.12 1.24 8.80
CA LEU A 210 -3.71 0.88 7.52
C LEU A 210 -3.10 -0.44 7.06
N SER A 211 -3.92 -1.41 6.70
CA SER A 211 -3.50 -2.72 6.22
C SER A 211 -4.44 -3.24 5.14
N GLY A 212 -3.96 -4.18 4.32
CA GLY A 212 -4.83 -4.93 3.43
C GLY A 212 -5.77 -5.85 4.22
N ARG A 213 -6.99 -6.03 3.73
CA ARG A 213 -7.91 -7.01 4.30
C ARG A 213 -7.34 -8.42 4.08
N ASN A 214 -7.18 -9.15 5.17
CA ASN A 214 -6.73 -10.54 5.09
C ASN A 214 -7.88 -11.44 4.64
N THR A 215 -7.67 -12.21 3.58
CA THR A 215 -8.59 -13.17 2.98
C THR A 215 -8.00 -14.59 2.92
N GLN A 216 -6.92 -14.86 3.66
CA GLN A 216 -6.26 -16.15 3.65
C GLN A 216 -7.12 -17.26 4.25
N GLN A 217 -7.76 -17.01 5.41
CA GLN A 217 -8.54 -18.05 6.07
C GLN A 217 -9.71 -18.58 5.21
N PRO A 218 -10.54 -17.75 4.57
CA PRO A 218 -11.56 -18.25 3.65
C PRO A 218 -11.01 -19.09 2.49
N VAL A 219 -9.80 -18.79 2.00
CA VAL A 219 -9.13 -19.60 0.95
C VAL A 219 -8.71 -20.95 1.52
N LEU A 220 -8.11 -20.97 2.72
CA LEU A 220 -7.72 -22.23 3.38
C LEU A 220 -8.97 -23.09 3.68
N ASP A 221 -10.06 -22.49 4.10
CA ASP A 221 -11.34 -23.20 4.33
C ASP A 221 -11.87 -23.79 3.03
N ALA A 222 -11.80 -23.05 1.91
CA ALA A 222 -12.21 -23.55 0.60
C ALA A 222 -11.31 -24.71 0.11
N LEU A 223 -10.00 -24.62 0.32
CA LEU A 223 -9.04 -25.71 -0.01
C LEU A 223 -9.25 -26.97 0.83
N ALA A 224 -9.80 -26.83 2.03
CA ALA A 224 -10.11 -27.95 2.92
C ALA A 224 -11.49 -28.59 2.64
N ASP A 225 -12.34 -27.93 1.87
CA ASP A 225 -13.69 -28.45 1.54
C ASP A 225 -13.65 -29.38 0.31
N PRO A 226 -13.84 -30.70 0.49
CA PRO A 226 -13.75 -31.64 -0.61
C PRO A 226 -14.89 -31.52 -1.63
N THR A 227 -15.90 -30.70 -1.37
CA THR A 227 -17.02 -30.43 -2.30
C THR A 227 -16.73 -29.29 -3.26
N LYS A 228 -15.63 -28.56 -3.06
CA LYS A 228 -15.23 -27.42 -3.88
C LYS A 228 -14.08 -27.77 -4.80
N ILE A 229 -14.10 -27.17 -5.98
CA ILE A 229 -12.98 -27.16 -6.90
C ILE A 229 -12.34 -25.76 -6.81
N VAL A 230 -11.09 -25.69 -6.35
CA VAL A 230 -10.43 -24.42 -6.08
C VAL A 230 -9.38 -24.12 -7.15
N ILE A 231 -9.55 -23.00 -7.83
CA ILE A 231 -8.69 -22.55 -8.93
C ILE A 231 -7.88 -21.33 -8.51
N ALA A 232 -6.58 -21.35 -8.77
CA ALA A 232 -5.70 -20.19 -8.62
C ALA A 232 -5.43 -19.49 -9.95
N GLN A 233 -5.46 -18.14 -9.94
CA GLN A 233 -4.98 -17.28 -11.02
C GLN A 233 -3.97 -16.26 -10.47
N PRO A 234 -2.66 -16.56 -10.49
CA PRO A 234 -1.65 -15.61 -10.07
C PRO A 234 -1.41 -14.50 -11.11
N ALA A 235 -1.20 -13.28 -10.60
CA ALA A 235 -0.79 -12.16 -11.44
C ALA A 235 0.63 -12.33 -11.99
N PRO A 236 0.95 -11.75 -13.14
CA PRO A 236 2.29 -11.80 -13.73
C PRO A 236 3.40 -11.33 -12.79
N ALA A 237 3.14 -10.34 -11.94
CA ALA A 237 4.10 -9.80 -10.98
C ALA A 237 4.53 -10.80 -9.89
N VAL A 238 3.68 -11.77 -9.54
CA VAL A 238 3.96 -12.75 -8.48
C VAL A 238 5.16 -13.62 -8.85
N ARG A 239 5.28 -14.03 -10.11
CA ARG A 239 6.40 -14.88 -10.58
C ARG A 239 7.78 -14.22 -10.50
N THR A 240 7.83 -12.88 -10.46
CA THR A 240 9.08 -12.11 -10.35
C THR A 240 9.39 -11.69 -8.93
N ALA A 241 8.39 -11.61 -8.06
CA ALA A 241 8.54 -11.16 -6.67
C ALA A 241 8.76 -12.33 -5.70
N LEU A 242 8.04 -13.44 -5.89
CA LEU A 242 8.02 -14.57 -4.97
C LEU A 242 9.40 -15.18 -4.69
N GLY A 243 10.29 -15.22 -5.70
CA GLY A 243 11.61 -15.80 -5.58
C GLY A 243 12.47 -15.15 -4.49
N ARG A 244 12.31 -13.85 -4.25
CA ARG A 244 13.07 -13.11 -3.25
C ARG A 244 12.90 -13.67 -1.85
N ASP A 245 11.70 -14.07 -1.46
CA ASP A 245 11.40 -14.59 -0.13
C ASP A 245 11.99 -16.00 0.09
N PHE A 246 12.42 -16.66 -0.99
CA PHE A 246 13.09 -17.95 -0.99
C PHE A 246 14.60 -17.86 -1.32
N GLY A 247 15.18 -16.67 -1.20
CA GLY A 247 16.63 -16.46 -1.37
C GLY A 247 17.12 -16.38 -2.81
N TYR A 248 16.22 -16.21 -3.80
CA TYR A 248 16.61 -15.93 -5.18
C TYR A 248 16.92 -14.44 -5.36
N GLU A 249 17.74 -14.13 -6.36
CA GLU A 249 17.99 -12.75 -6.76
C GLU A 249 16.68 -12.04 -7.16
N PRO A 250 16.51 -10.75 -6.79
CA PRO A 250 15.34 -9.97 -7.16
C PRO A 250 15.08 -10.02 -8.68
N GLY A 251 13.83 -10.24 -9.07
CA GLY A 251 13.43 -10.33 -10.48
C GLY A 251 13.61 -11.71 -11.12
N THR A 252 14.10 -12.72 -10.38
CA THR A 252 14.21 -14.08 -10.90
C THR A 252 12.82 -14.66 -11.20
N LEU A 253 12.63 -15.14 -12.44
CA LEU A 253 11.37 -15.78 -12.85
C LEU A 253 11.24 -17.17 -12.22
N VAL A 254 10.25 -17.35 -11.36
CA VAL A 254 9.99 -18.63 -10.65
C VAL A 254 8.65 -19.25 -11.04
N THR A 255 8.16 -19.02 -12.27
CA THR A 255 6.83 -19.45 -12.75
C THR A 255 6.53 -20.91 -12.46
N GLY A 256 7.40 -21.85 -12.88
CA GLY A 256 7.17 -23.28 -12.66
C GLY A 256 7.16 -23.67 -11.18
N LYS A 257 8.02 -23.04 -10.37
CA LYS A 257 8.08 -23.27 -8.92
C LYS A 257 6.82 -22.71 -8.22
N MET A 258 6.35 -21.54 -8.64
CA MET A 258 5.10 -20.94 -8.14
C MET A 258 3.91 -21.85 -8.42
N VAL A 259 3.76 -22.35 -9.66
CA VAL A 259 2.69 -23.29 -10.01
C VAL A 259 2.78 -24.59 -9.19
N SER A 260 3.99 -25.14 -9.02
CA SER A 260 4.19 -26.33 -8.21
C SER A 260 3.82 -26.10 -6.74
N ALA A 261 4.21 -24.96 -6.16
CA ALA A 261 3.88 -24.59 -4.80
C ALA A 261 2.36 -24.46 -4.60
N LEU A 262 1.65 -23.80 -5.53
CA LEU A 262 0.20 -23.66 -5.46
C LEU A 262 -0.51 -25.02 -5.52
N ARG A 263 -0.06 -25.94 -6.38
CA ARG A 263 -0.59 -27.31 -6.42
C ARG A 263 -0.32 -28.06 -5.11
N GLN A 264 0.85 -27.90 -4.50
CA GLN A 264 1.16 -28.49 -3.21
C GLN A 264 0.33 -27.91 -2.05
N LEU A 265 -0.12 -26.66 -2.16
CA LEU A 265 -1.05 -26.06 -1.21
C LEU A 265 -2.48 -26.60 -1.33
N GLY A 266 -2.78 -27.37 -2.38
CA GLY A 266 -4.08 -28.01 -2.55
C GLY A 266 -4.98 -27.37 -3.61
N PHE A 267 -4.50 -26.40 -4.42
CA PHE A 267 -5.27 -25.91 -5.55
C PHE A 267 -5.44 -27.00 -6.62
N ASP A 268 -6.67 -27.28 -7.02
CA ASP A 268 -6.98 -28.26 -8.05
C ASP A 268 -6.45 -27.87 -9.41
N TYR A 269 -6.60 -26.57 -9.75
CA TYR A 269 -6.08 -26.01 -10.99
C TYR A 269 -5.34 -24.71 -10.75
N VAL A 270 -4.29 -24.50 -11.51
CA VAL A 270 -3.51 -23.26 -11.51
C VAL A 270 -3.41 -22.78 -12.96
N PHE A 271 -4.00 -21.65 -13.24
CA PHE A 271 -4.00 -21.00 -14.53
C PHE A 271 -3.19 -19.71 -14.53
N ASP A 272 -2.85 -19.20 -15.69
CA ASP A 272 -2.15 -17.94 -15.83
C ASP A 272 -3.14 -16.82 -16.14
N THR A 273 -3.05 -15.71 -15.40
CA THR A 273 -3.86 -14.51 -15.69
C THR A 273 -3.51 -13.89 -17.05
N ASP A 274 -2.32 -14.18 -17.63
CA ASP A 274 -1.93 -13.71 -18.97
C ASP A 274 -2.89 -14.21 -20.05
N PHE A 275 -3.42 -15.44 -19.93
CA PHE A 275 -4.48 -15.91 -20.82
C PHE A 275 -5.68 -14.96 -20.87
N ALA A 276 -6.12 -14.51 -19.71
CA ALA A 276 -7.25 -13.58 -19.62
C ALA A 276 -6.86 -12.14 -20.03
N ALA A 277 -5.58 -11.79 -19.91
CA ALA A 277 -5.07 -10.53 -20.43
C ALA A 277 -5.10 -10.50 -21.96
N ASP A 278 -4.72 -11.60 -22.61
CA ASP A 278 -4.82 -11.73 -24.07
C ASP A 278 -6.29 -11.62 -24.53
N LEU A 279 -7.22 -12.27 -23.80
CA LEU A 279 -8.64 -12.16 -24.08
C LEU A 279 -9.15 -10.71 -23.90
N THR A 280 -8.69 -10.03 -22.83
CA THR A 280 -9.04 -8.62 -22.60
C THR A 280 -8.54 -7.73 -23.75
N ILE A 281 -7.33 -7.97 -24.26
CA ILE A 281 -6.77 -7.23 -25.42
C ILE A 281 -7.64 -7.45 -26.66
N MET A 282 -8.11 -8.67 -26.89
CA MET A 282 -9.00 -8.96 -28.02
C MET A 282 -10.33 -8.20 -27.92
N GLU A 283 -10.93 -8.19 -26.75
CA GLU A 283 -12.20 -7.49 -26.50
C GLU A 283 -12.03 -5.97 -26.59
N GLU A 284 -11.02 -5.39 -25.91
CA GLU A 284 -10.76 -3.94 -25.96
C GLU A 284 -10.33 -3.49 -27.37
N GLY A 285 -9.54 -4.30 -28.07
CA GLY A 285 -9.13 -4.02 -29.44
C GLY A 285 -10.32 -4.02 -30.40
N THR A 286 -11.24 -4.97 -30.26
CA THR A 286 -12.49 -5.04 -31.03
C THR A 286 -13.38 -3.84 -30.72
N GLU A 287 -13.54 -3.48 -29.44
CA GLU A 287 -14.28 -2.29 -29.04
C GLU A 287 -13.68 -1.01 -29.65
N LEU A 288 -12.35 -0.87 -29.60
CA LEU A 288 -11.66 0.27 -30.22
C LEU A 288 -11.94 0.37 -31.72
N LEU A 289 -11.85 -0.75 -32.47
CA LEU A 289 -12.11 -0.77 -33.90
C LEU A 289 -13.56 -0.38 -34.22
N HIS A 290 -14.53 -0.85 -33.45
CA HIS A 290 -15.94 -0.46 -33.58
C HIS A 290 -16.15 1.03 -33.28
N ARG A 291 -15.62 1.55 -32.18
CA ARG A 291 -15.72 2.95 -31.81
C ARG A 291 -15.08 3.84 -32.87
N LEU A 292 -13.87 3.49 -33.34
CA LEU A 292 -13.16 4.23 -34.36
C LEU A 292 -13.92 4.23 -35.71
N GLY A 293 -14.45 3.08 -36.13
CA GLY A 293 -15.25 2.96 -37.35
C GLY A 293 -16.50 3.86 -37.29
N SER A 294 -17.25 3.84 -36.20
CA SER A 294 -18.42 4.71 -36.00
C SER A 294 -18.04 6.19 -36.02
N TYR A 295 -16.97 6.54 -35.32
CA TYR A 295 -16.46 7.93 -35.29
C TYR A 295 -16.08 8.46 -36.68
N LEU A 296 -15.34 7.66 -37.46
CA LEU A 296 -14.92 8.00 -38.82
C LEU A 296 -16.12 8.10 -39.78
N ASN A 297 -17.20 7.36 -39.51
CA ASN A 297 -18.46 7.44 -40.28
C ASN A 297 -19.35 8.63 -39.84
N GLY A 298 -18.86 9.50 -38.90
CA GLY A 298 -19.52 10.73 -38.53
C GLY A 298 -20.43 10.62 -37.27
N ASP A 299 -20.41 9.49 -36.60
CA ASP A 299 -21.11 9.36 -35.31
C ASP A 299 -20.37 10.13 -34.23
N LYS A 300 -20.94 11.24 -33.78
CA LYS A 300 -20.37 12.14 -32.77
C LYS A 300 -20.69 11.72 -31.33
N GLU A 301 -21.60 10.76 -31.13
CA GLU A 301 -21.95 10.27 -29.80
C GLU A 301 -20.91 9.28 -29.28
N VAL A 302 -20.14 8.66 -30.15
CA VAL A 302 -19.06 7.74 -29.77
C VAL A 302 -17.94 8.48 -29.07
N LYS A 303 -17.55 7.96 -27.91
CA LYS A 303 -16.51 8.57 -27.06
C LYS A 303 -15.12 8.06 -27.44
N ILE A 304 -14.26 9.00 -27.83
CA ILE A 304 -12.83 8.81 -28.11
C ILE A 304 -12.04 9.87 -27.33
N PRO A 305 -10.87 9.54 -26.76
CA PRO A 305 -10.17 8.25 -26.80
C PRO A 305 -10.88 7.15 -25.98
N LEU A 306 -10.67 5.88 -26.34
CA LEU A 306 -10.99 4.74 -25.50
C LEU A 306 -9.90 4.63 -24.41
N MET A 307 -10.30 4.57 -23.15
CA MET A 307 -9.40 4.36 -22.01
C MET A 307 -9.60 2.95 -21.46
N THR A 308 -8.48 2.24 -21.17
CA THR A 308 -8.56 0.89 -20.63
C THR A 308 -9.16 0.86 -19.22
N SER A 309 -9.84 -0.23 -18.86
CA SER A 309 -10.56 -0.42 -17.59
C SER A 309 -9.95 -1.52 -16.71
N CYS A 310 -8.78 -2.05 -17.04
CA CYS A 310 -8.16 -3.16 -16.30
C CYS A 310 -7.68 -2.79 -14.88
N CYS A 311 -7.49 -1.50 -14.56
CA CYS A 311 -7.12 -1.03 -13.22
C CYS A 311 -8.36 -0.55 -12.44
N PRO A 312 -8.85 -1.30 -11.45
CA PRO A 312 -10.05 -0.91 -10.70
C PRO A 312 -9.88 0.35 -9.85
N GLY A 313 -8.64 0.66 -9.45
CA GLY A 313 -8.35 1.93 -8.79
C GLY A 313 -8.53 3.12 -9.73
N TRP A 314 -8.14 2.98 -11.00
CA TRP A 314 -8.36 3.97 -12.05
C TRP A 314 -9.85 4.12 -12.36
N VAL A 315 -10.56 3.02 -12.55
CA VAL A 315 -12.01 3.03 -12.81
C VAL A 315 -12.75 3.74 -11.69
N SER A 316 -12.47 3.38 -10.42
CA SER A 316 -13.07 4.03 -9.25
C SER A 316 -12.73 5.52 -9.16
N PHE A 317 -11.51 5.91 -9.55
CA PHE A 317 -11.09 7.30 -9.58
C PHE A 317 -11.89 8.10 -10.62
N VAL A 318 -12.06 7.56 -11.83
CA VAL A 318 -12.89 8.19 -12.88
C VAL A 318 -14.34 8.29 -12.43
N GLU A 319 -14.93 7.21 -11.92
CA GLU A 319 -16.33 7.19 -11.45
C GLU A 319 -16.62 8.28 -10.41
N GLN A 320 -15.63 8.61 -9.56
CA GLN A 320 -15.83 9.53 -8.44
C GLN A 320 -15.40 10.99 -8.75
N HIS A 321 -14.34 11.17 -9.51
CA HIS A 321 -13.74 12.50 -9.74
C HIS A 321 -14.00 13.06 -11.13
N PHE A 322 -14.29 12.20 -12.12
CA PHE A 322 -14.48 12.55 -13.51
C PHE A 322 -15.63 11.74 -14.14
N PRO A 323 -16.85 11.76 -13.54
CA PRO A 323 -17.96 10.93 -13.98
C PRO A 323 -18.34 11.17 -15.45
N GLU A 324 -18.04 12.35 -16.00
CA GLU A 324 -18.24 12.70 -17.41
C GLU A 324 -17.32 11.92 -18.36
N LEU A 325 -16.21 11.36 -17.86
CA LEU A 325 -15.28 10.53 -18.63
C LEU A 325 -15.60 9.03 -18.57
N ARG A 326 -16.61 8.63 -17.81
CA ARG A 326 -16.96 7.22 -17.63
C ARG A 326 -17.20 6.49 -18.95
N ASP A 327 -17.87 7.13 -19.89
CA ASP A 327 -18.21 6.53 -21.20
C ASP A 327 -16.97 6.40 -22.13
N HIS A 328 -15.84 6.99 -21.75
CA HIS A 328 -14.55 6.78 -22.40
C HIS A 328 -13.85 5.51 -21.93
N LEU A 329 -14.24 4.94 -20.77
CA LEU A 329 -13.67 3.69 -20.31
C LEU A 329 -14.09 2.54 -21.21
N SER A 330 -13.21 1.54 -21.35
CA SER A 330 -13.56 0.27 -22.00
C SER A 330 -14.65 -0.45 -21.21
N THR A 331 -15.55 -1.11 -21.91
CA THR A 331 -16.60 -1.96 -21.34
C THR A 331 -16.10 -3.36 -21.02
N ALA A 332 -14.88 -3.72 -21.43
CA ALA A 332 -14.28 -5.01 -21.14
C ALA A 332 -13.99 -5.19 -19.64
N LYS A 333 -14.22 -6.39 -19.13
CA LYS A 333 -13.79 -6.79 -17.79
C LYS A 333 -12.26 -6.78 -17.70
N SER A 334 -11.73 -6.51 -16.51
CA SER A 334 -10.29 -6.68 -16.27
C SER A 334 -9.85 -8.14 -16.47
N PRO A 335 -8.57 -8.41 -16.74
CA PRO A 335 -8.05 -9.79 -16.83
C PRO A 335 -8.44 -10.68 -15.65
N GLN A 336 -8.44 -10.13 -14.43
CA GLN A 336 -8.90 -10.86 -13.24
C GLN A 336 -10.35 -11.32 -13.38
N GLN A 337 -11.25 -10.42 -13.73
CA GLN A 337 -12.69 -10.69 -13.84
C GLN A 337 -13.02 -11.46 -15.13
N MET A 338 -12.28 -11.22 -16.20
CA MET A 338 -12.39 -11.98 -17.44
C MET A 338 -12.07 -13.45 -17.19
N PHE A 339 -10.97 -13.74 -16.50
CA PHE A 339 -10.63 -15.11 -16.11
C PHE A 339 -11.73 -15.74 -15.26
N GLY A 340 -12.18 -15.05 -14.20
CA GLY A 340 -13.22 -15.56 -13.30
C GLY A 340 -14.52 -15.89 -14.03
N ALA A 341 -14.96 -15.01 -14.94
CA ALA A 341 -16.15 -15.22 -15.74
C ALA A 341 -16.02 -16.47 -16.64
N ILE A 342 -14.88 -16.64 -17.34
CA ILE A 342 -14.62 -17.81 -18.20
C ILE A 342 -14.48 -19.09 -17.38
N ALA A 343 -13.79 -19.03 -16.22
CA ALA A 343 -13.64 -20.17 -15.34
C ALA A 343 -15.00 -20.66 -14.84
N LYS A 344 -15.87 -19.75 -14.39
CA LYS A 344 -17.18 -20.07 -13.84
C LYS A 344 -18.30 -20.26 -14.87
N SER A 345 -18.01 -20.12 -16.17
CA SER A 345 -18.93 -20.47 -17.26
C SER A 345 -18.38 -21.64 -18.06
N TYR A 346 -17.52 -21.37 -19.04
CA TYR A 346 -17.00 -22.38 -19.96
C TYR A 346 -16.25 -23.52 -19.25
N PHE A 347 -15.35 -23.20 -18.30
CA PHE A 347 -14.56 -24.25 -17.65
C PHE A 347 -15.41 -25.08 -16.66
N ALA A 348 -16.35 -24.46 -15.95
CA ALA A 348 -17.32 -25.18 -15.10
C ALA A 348 -18.18 -26.14 -15.93
N GLU A 349 -18.70 -25.69 -17.10
CA GLU A 349 -19.43 -26.55 -18.04
C GLU A 349 -18.58 -27.72 -18.53
N LYS A 350 -17.33 -27.47 -18.90
CA LYS A 350 -16.37 -28.50 -19.35
C LYS A 350 -16.07 -29.55 -18.26
N LEU A 351 -16.07 -29.15 -16.99
CA LEU A 351 -15.91 -30.04 -15.86
C LEU A 351 -17.21 -30.73 -15.43
N GLY A 352 -18.37 -30.26 -15.91
CA GLY A 352 -19.68 -30.76 -15.52
C GLY A 352 -20.07 -30.42 -14.08
N VAL A 353 -19.62 -29.24 -13.58
CA VAL A 353 -19.86 -28.77 -12.22
C VAL A 353 -20.65 -27.46 -12.22
N ASP A 354 -21.39 -27.22 -11.13
CA ASP A 354 -22.10 -25.96 -10.95
C ASP A 354 -21.12 -24.80 -10.70
N ARG A 355 -21.45 -23.61 -11.22
CA ARG A 355 -20.71 -22.36 -10.97
C ARG A 355 -20.38 -22.14 -9.48
N LYS A 356 -21.31 -22.45 -8.57
CA LYS A 356 -21.19 -22.25 -7.11
C LYS A 356 -20.19 -23.20 -6.44
N ASP A 357 -19.85 -24.32 -7.08
CA ASP A 357 -18.93 -25.32 -6.55
C ASP A 357 -17.49 -25.09 -7.01
N LEU A 358 -17.30 -24.15 -7.94
CA LEU A 358 -16.01 -23.72 -8.43
C LEU A 358 -15.62 -22.41 -7.74
N VAL A 359 -14.52 -22.44 -6.98
CA VAL A 359 -13.99 -21.30 -6.24
C VAL A 359 -12.77 -20.73 -6.99
N VAL A 360 -12.87 -19.48 -7.41
CA VAL A 360 -11.79 -18.78 -8.09
C VAL A 360 -11.04 -17.87 -7.11
N VAL A 361 -9.75 -18.16 -6.93
CA VAL A 361 -8.84 -17.39 -6.08
C VAL A 361 -7.84 -16.64 -6.95
N SER A 362 -7.87 -15.32 -6.90
CA SER A 362 -6.87 -14.47 -7.54
C SER A 362 -5.75 -14.14 -6.57
N ILE A 363 -4.50 -14.36 -7.02
CA ILE A 363 -3.29 -14.03 -6.27
C ILE A 363 -2.73 -12.74 -6.86
N MET A 364 -3.15 -11.62 -6.29
CA MET A 364 -2.92 -10.28 -6.84
C MET A 364 -2.26 -9.36 -5.81
N PRO A 365 -1.06 -8.84 -6.08
CA PRO A 365 -0.41 -7.86 -5.19
C PRO A 365 -1.05 -6.46 -5.36
N CYS A 366 -2.39 -6.39 -5.28
CA CYS A 366 -3.16 -5.18 -5.58
C CYS A 366 -4.45 -5.12 -4.74
N LEU A 367 -4.54 -4.12 -3.85
CA LEU A 367 -5.72 -3.95 -3.00
C LEU A 367 -6.97 -3.53 -3.79
N ALA A 368 -6.79 -2.80 -4.90
CA ALA A 368 -7.92 -2.44 -5.77
C ALA A 368 -8.56 -3.67 -6.42
N LYS A 369 -7.79 -4.75 -6.65
CA LYS A 369 -8.32 -6.02 -7.17
C LYS A 369 -9.21 -6.75 -6.16
N LYS A 370 -8.95 -6.61 -4.85
CA LYS A 370 -9.86 -7.09 -3.80
C LYS A 370 -11.18 -6.32 -3.79
N TYR A 371 -11.11 -5.00 -3.99
CA TYR A 371 -12.30 -4.17 -4.13
C TYR A 371 -13.09 -4.55 -5.39
N GLU A 372 -12.41 -4.71 -6.52
CA GLU A 372 -13.05 -5.13 -7.78
C GLU A 372 -13.83 -6.45 -7.61
N ALA A 373 -13.22 -7.46 -6.99
CA ALA A 373 -13.86 -8.75 -6.74
C ALA A 373 -15.12 -8.65 -5.86
N SER A 374 -15.28 -7.59 -5.08
CA SER A 374 -16.43 -7.33 -4.23
C SER A 374 -17.57 -6.55 -4.91
N ARG A 375 -17.36 -6.06 -6.13
CA ARG A 375 -18.36 -5.26 -6.86
C ARG A 375 -19.50 -6.16 -7.37
N PRO A 376 -20.76 -5.78 -7.16
CA PRO A 376 -21.92 -6.63 -7.49
C PRO A 376 -22.07 -6.91 -8.99
N GLU A 377 -21.60 -6.02 -9.86
CA GLU A 377 -21.64 -6.20 -11.31
C GLU A 377 -20.77 -7.35 -11.82
N PHE A 378 -19.82 -7.84 -11.01
CA PHE A 378 -19.00 -9.01 -11.31
C PHE A 378 -19.52 -10.28 -10.64
N SER A 379 -20.83 -10.41 -10.62
CA SER A 379 -21.52 -11.61 -10.09
C SER A 379 -22.68 -12.02 -10.99
N VAL A 380 -22.99 -13.30 -10.99
CA VAL A 380 -24.19 -13.86 -11.63
C VAL A 380 -25.02 -14.52 -10.55
N GLU A 381 -26.27 -14.06 -10.37
CA GLU A 381 -27.19 -14.55 -9.34
C GLU A 381 -26.57 -14.53 -7.91
N GLY A 382 -25.76 -13.51 -7.62
CA GLY A 382 -25.08 -13.36 -6.34
C GLY A 382 -23.82 -14.24 -6.15
N ASN A 383 -23.44 -15.05 -7.15
CA ASN A 383 -22.18 -15.80 -7.16
C ASN A 383 -21.11 -14.99 -7.90
N PRO A 384 -20.04 -14.54 -7.24
CA PRO A 384 -19.02 -13.69 -7.85
C PRO A 384 -18.21 -14.43 -8.90
N ASP A 385 -17.67 -13.71 -9.88
CA ASP A 385 -16.72 -14.26 -10.86
C ASP A 385 -15.40 -14.67 -10.19
N VAL A 386 -14.95 -13.88 -9.21
CA VAL A 386 -13.77 -14.15 -8.38
C VAL A 386 -14.20 -14.15 -6.92
N ASP A 387 -14.05 -15.31 -6.24
CA ASP A 387 -14.50 -15.46 -4.85
C ASP A 387 -13.57 -14.78 -3.87
N TYR A 388 -12.27 -14.95 -4.06
CA TYR A 388 -11.25 -14.39 -3.18
C TYR A 388 -10.08 -13.78 -3.97
N SER A 389 -9.55 -12.67 -3.44
CA SER A 389 -8.28 -12.09 -3.89
C SER A 389 -7.33 -12.00 -2.70
N ILE A 390 -6.13 -12.57 -2.80
CA ILE A 390 -5.10 -12.61 -1.76
C ILE A 390 -3.82 -11.92 -2.22
#